data_d456535543c5369bb0610ae69674177e
#
_entry.id   d456535543c5369bb0610ae69674177e
#
_cell.length_a   1.000
_cell.length_b   1.000
_cell.length_c   1.000
_cell.angle_alpha   90.00
_cell.angle_beta   90.00
_cell.angle_gamma   90.00
#
_symmetry.space_group_name_H-M   'P 1'
#
loop_
_entity.id
_entity.type
_entity.pdbx_description
1 polymer ?
#
loop_
_entity_poly.entity_id
_entity_poly.type
_entity_poly.pdbx_seq_one_letter_code
_entity_poly.pdbx_strand_id
1 'polypeptide(L)'
;VWDALEESGQWENTVIIVTADHAELLGDHGLKEKVGYWETSQHIVSIVRDPRKTQAHGTVVRAFTENVDIMPTLCDMLDQPVPAQCDGLPLTPYLAGEEPPFWRDAAHWEYDWRSTLIPVYPHDTPWKRHLDSMSLAVHRSDTHAYVQFADGDWLCFDIEADPTWRTLTTDPAVVLPLTQAMLQWRMKNTNRTLSGFLVEDGGTGRWPTDVAWRSATSE
;
A
#
# COMPACT_ATOMS: atom_id res chain seq x y z
N VAL A 1 -7.21 -24.11 11.38
CA VAL A 1 -7.65 -23.93 9.96
C VAL A 1 -6.91 -24.92 9.07
N TRP A 2 -5.56 -24.97 9.11
CA TRP A 2 -4.76 -25.88 8.25
C TRP A 2 -5.19 -27.33 8.40
N ASP A 3 -5.16 -27.86 9.63
CA ASP A 3 -5.54 -29.25 9.93
C ASP A 3 -6.96 -29.57 9.42
N ALA A 4 -7.91 -28.63 9.59
CA ALA A 4 -9.27 -28.81 9.13
C ALA A 4 -9.38 -28.89 7.60
N LEU A 5 -8.54 -28.14 6.85
CA LEU A 5 -8.49 -28.22 5.39
C LEU A 5 -7.87 -29.56 4.92
N GLU A 6 -6.83 -30.04 5.63
CA GLU A 6 -6.23 -31.33 5.34
C GLU A 6 -7.20 -32.49 5.64
N GLU A 7 -7.78 -32.52 6.84
CA GLU A 7 -8.74 -33.53 7.29
C GLU A 7 -9.99 -33.61 6.39
N SER A 8 -10.45 -32.46 5.88
CA SER A 8 -11.58 -32.39 4.95
C SER A 8 -11.23 -32.68 3.48
N GLY A 9 -9.94 -32.85 3.16
CA GLY A 9 -9.47 -33.03 1.78
C GLY A 9 -9.56 -31.77 0.91
N GLN A 10 -9.75 -30.58 1.52
CA GLN A 10 -9.87 -29.31 0.80
C GLN A 10 -8.53 -28.61 0.57
N TRP A 11 -7.46 -29.07 1.19
CA TRP A 11 -6.13 -28.44 1.13
C TRP A 11 -5.65 -28.15 -0.29
N GLU A 12 -5.78 -29.11 -1.19
CA GLU A 12 -5.31 -28.97 -2.57
C GLU A 12 -6.31 -28.21 -3.48
N ASN A 13 -7.42 -27.78 -2.96
CA ASN A 13 -8.45 -27.03 -3.71
C ASN A 13 -8.76 -25.67 -3.06
N THR A 14 -7.92 -25.19 -2.15
CA THR A 14 -8.15 -23.94 -1.42
C THR A 14 -7.00 -22.99 -1.62
N VAL A 15 -7.26 -21.79 -2.15
CA VAL A 15 -6.37 -20.64 -2.08
C VAL A 15 -6.41 -20.09 -0.66
N ILE A 16 -5.25 -19.81 -0.09
CA ILE A 16 -5.14 -19.27 1.27
C ILE A 16 -4.43 -17.92 1.20
N ILE A 17 -5.05 -16.90 1.77
CA ILE A 17 -4.45 -15.59 1.95
C ILE A 17 -4.51 -15.25 3.44
N VAL A 18 -3.35 -15.01 4.04
CA VAL A 18 -3.22 -14.53 5.41
C VAL A 18 -2.68 -13.11 5.36
N THR A 19 -3.47 -12.18 5.82
CA THR A 19 -3.09 -10.76 5.88
C THR A 19 -3.80 -10.08 7.05
N ALA A 20 -3.56 -8.80 7.23
CA ALA A 20 -4.24 -7.93 8.18
C ALA A 20 -4.53 -6.58 7.51
N ASP A 21 -5.46 -5.80 8.04
CA ASP A 21 -5.71 -4.42 7.61
C ASP A 21 -4.57 -3.48 8.03
N HIS A 22 -4.02 -3.69 9.22
CA HIS A 22 -2.84 -3.02 9.78
C HIS A 22 -2.20 -3.90 10.85
N ALA A 23 -1.01 -3.54 11.29
CA ALA A 23 -0.35 -4.11 12.43
C ALA A 23 -0.60 -3.27 13.71
N GLU A 24 0.20 -3.43 14.74
CA GLU A 24 -0.02 -2.84 16.06
C GLU A 24 1.32 -2.39 16.66
N LEU A 25 1.37 -1.20 17.20
CA LEU A 25 2.57 -0.63 17.82
C LEU A 25 2.95 -1.31 19.16
N LEU A 26 1.97 -1.82 19.90
CA LEU A 26 2.17 -2.58 21.16
C LEU A 26 3.08 -1.91 22.20
N GLY A 27 3.25 -0.61 22.14
CA GLY A 27 4.13 0.16 23.03
C GLY A 27 5.39 0.66 22.35
N ASP A 28 5.69 0.26 21.12
CA ASP A 28 6.78 0.83 20.33
C ASP A 28 6.59 2.34 20.18
N HIS A 29 7.68 3.08 20.26
CA HIS A 29 7.69 4.54 20.27
C HIS A 29 6.80 5.17 21.37
N GLY A 30 6.44 4.41 22.41
CA GLY A 30 5.51 4.84 23.47
C GLY A 30 4.06 4.93 23.03
N LEU A 31 3.70 4.34 21.89
CA LEU A 31 2.40 4.39 21.27
C LEU A 31 1.69 3.04 21.29
N LYS A 32 0.39 3.08 21.09
CA LYS A 32 -0.48 1.91 20.91
C LYS A 32 -1.28 2.07 19.63
N GLU A 33 -1.85 0.97 19.16
CA GLU A 33 -2.62 0.92 17.92
C GLU A 33 -1.77 1.28 16.69
N LYS A 34 -2.37 1.82 15.66
CA LYS A 34 -1.76 2.12 14.35
C LYS A 34 -1.49 3.61 14.15
N VAL A 35 -1.20 4.34 15.21
CA VAL A 35 -1.11 5.80 15.16
C VAL A 35 0.16 6.27 14.43
N GLY A 36 -0.02 7.13 13.44
CA GLY A 36 1.09 7.88 12.83
C GLY A 36 1.76 7.19 11.65
N TYR A 37 3.08 7.27 11.57
CA TYR A 37 3.89 6.93 10.39
C TYR A 37 4.81 5.72 10.58
N TRP A 38 4.79 5.06 11.72
CA TRP A 38 5.73 4.02 12.07
C TRP A 38 5.49 2.72 11.29
N GLU A 39 6.56 2.15 10.72
CA GLU A 39 6.51 0.90 9.98
C GLU A 39 5.92 -0.26 10.80
N THR A 40 6.20 -0.30 12.10
CA THR A 40 5.69 -1.35 13.01
C THR A 40 4.16 -1.50 12.94
N SER A 41 3.43 -0.42 12.67
CA SER A 41 1.96 -0.48 12.56
C SER A 41 1.46 -0.68 11.12
N GLN A 42 2.35 -0.61 10.13
CA GLN A 42 2.00 -0.65 8.71
C GLN A 42 2.55 -1.89 7.98
N HIS A 43 3.68 -2.43 8.46
CA HIS A 43 4.27 -3.64 7.90
C HIS A 43 3.56 -4.88 8.42
N ILE A 44 2.63 -5.38 7.64
CA ILE A 44 1.74 -6.49 7.99
C ILE A 44 2.21 -7.82 7.41
N VAL A 45 1.67 -8.90 7.96
CA VAL A 45 1.82 -10.23 7.35
C VAL A 45 1.13 -10.29 5.98
N SER A 46 1.79 -10.88 5.00
CA SER A 46 1.20 -11.22 3.71
C SER A 46 1.68 -12.59 3.29
N ILE A 47 0.83 -13.59 3.39
CA ILE A 47 1.12 -14.97 2.97
C ILE A 47 0.04 -15.38 1.97
N VAL A 48 0.46 -15.80 0.79
CA VAL A 48 -0.46 -16.28 -0.24
C VAL A 48 -0.06 -17.68 -0.68
N ARG A 49 -1.01 -18.61 -0.67
CA ARG A 49 -0.85 -19.95 -1.24
C ARG A 49 -1.88 -20.16 -2.33
N ASP A 50 -1.41 -20.42 -3.53
CA ASP A 50 -2.22 -20.95 -4.61
C ASP A 50 -1.84 -22.43 -4.84
N PRO A 51 -2.73 -23.40 -4.62
CA PRO A 51 -2.41 -24.81 -4.79
C PRO A 51 -2.07 -25.19 -6.24
N ARG A 52 -2.44 -24.36 -7.20
CA ARG A 52 -2.14 -24.54 -8.63
C ARG A 52 -0.74 -24.09 -9.02
N LYS A 53 -0.03 -23.36 -8.12
CA LYS A 53 1.28 -22.70 -8.36
C LYS A 53 2.33 -23.18 -7.37
N THR A 54 2.55 -24.50 -7.33
CA THR A 54 3.42 -25.11 -6.30
C THR A 54 4.90 -24.79 -6.44
N GLN A 55 5.36 -24.37 -7.62
CA GLN A 55 6.76 -24.06 -7.91
C GLN A 55 7.34 -22.93 -7.07
N ALA A 56 6.50 -22.01 -6.61
CA ALA A 56 6.92 -20.87 -5.78
C ALA A 56 6.57 -21.06 -4.28
N HIS A 57 6.04 -22.21 -3.89
CA HIS A 57 5.74 -22.45 -2.48
C HIS A 57 7.00 -22.37 -1.61
N GLY A 58 6.89 -21.69 -0.47
CA GLY A 58 8.00 -21.49 0.46
C GLY A 58 8.97 -20.37 0.07
N THR A 59 8.73 -19.66 -1.03
CA THR A 59 9.56 -18.49 -1.40
C THR A 59 9.17 -17.27 -0.57
N VAL A 60 10.14 -16.39 -0.39
CA VAL A 60 9.95 -15.08 0.25
C VAL A 60 10.13 -14.00 -0.81
N VAL A 61 9.06 -13.26 -1.09
CA VAL A 61 9.08 -12.10 -1.97
C VAL A 61 9.48 -10.87 -1.16
N ARG A 62 10.51 -10.16 -1.60
CA ARG A 62 11.01 -8.95 -0.90
C ARG A 62 10.55 -7.65 -1.55
N ALA A 63 9.84 -7.73 -2.66
CA ALA A 63 9.25 -6.57 -3.31
C ALA A 63 8.18 -5.93 -2.42
N PHE A 64 8.02 -4.62 -2.53
CA PHE A 64 6.98 -3.90 -1.79
C PHE A 64 5.59 -4.32 -2.25
N THR A 65 4.82 -4.91 -1.34
CA THR A 65 3.41 -5.26 -1.55
C THR A 65 2.52 -4.44 -0.64
N GLU A 66 1.32 -4.19 -1.06
CA GLU A 66 0.34 -3.39 -0.31
C GLU A 66 -1.02 -4.10 -0.31
N ASN A 67 -1.89 -3.80 0.66
CA ASN A 67 -3.21 -4.42 0.74
C ASN A 67 -4.09 -4.18 -0.50
N VAL A 68 -3.83 -3.11 -1.24
CA VAL A 68 -4.52 -2.84 -2.51
C VAL A 68 -4.25 -3.90 -3.58
N ASP A 69 -3.22 -4.73 -3.41
CA ASP A 69 -2.84 -5.80 -4.34
C ASP A 69 -3.72 -7.05 -4.19
N ILE A 70 -4.42 -7.20 -3.07
CA ILE A 70 -5.22 -8.41 -2.79
C ILE A 70 -6.37 -8.58 -3.78
N MET A 71 -7.13 -7.52 -4.03
CA MET A 71 -8.27 -7.61 -4.96
C MET A 71 -7.84 -7.91 -6.41
N PRO A 72 -6.85 -7.21 -7.00
CA PRO A 72 -6.33 -7.58 -8.32
C PRO A 72 -5.82 -9.02 -8.38
N THR A 73 -5.15 -9.48 -7.33
CA THR A 73 -4.66 -10.87 -7.23
C THR A 73 -5.81 -11.87 -7.28
N LEU A 74 -6.86 -11.64 -6.51
CA LEU A 74 -8.05 -12.51 -6.52
C LEU A 74 -8.73 -12.52 -7.88
N CYS A 75 -8.90 -11.36 -8.51
CA CYS A 75 -9.46 -11.26 -9.84
C CYS A 75 -8.66 -12.06 -10.87
N ASP A 76 -7.32 -11.88 -10.85
CA ASP A 76 -6.43 -12.57 -11.78
C ASP A 76 -6.42 -14.10 -11.56
N MET A 77 -6.45 -14.54 -10.28
CA MET A 77 -6.58 -15.98 -9.94
C MET A 77 -7.88 -16.62 -10.44
N LEU A 78 -8.93 -15.83 -10.57
CA LEU A 78 -10.27 -16.28 -10.94
C LEU A 78 -10.61 -15.98 -12.41
N ASP A 79 -9.62 -15.53 -13.21
CA ASP A 79 -9.81 -15.08 -14.60
C ASP A 79 -10.94 -14.04 -14.73
N GLN A 80 -11.08 -13.17 -13.74
CA GLN A 80 -12.03 -12.07 -13.74
C GLN A 80 -11.33 -10.75 -14.08
N PRO A 81 -12.03 -9.83 -14.78
CA PRO A 81 -11.47 -8.50 -15.03
C PRO A 81 -11.26 -7.77 -13.70
N VAL A 82 -10.10 -7.16 -13.55
CA VAL A 82 -9.80 -6.33 -12.38
C VAL A 82 -10.63 -5.05 -12.47
N PRO A 83 -11.41 -4.70 -11.43
CA PRO A 83 -12.17 -3.46 -11.42
C PRO A 83 -11.27 -2.24 -11.56
N ALA A 84 -11.69 -1.27 -12.35
CA ALA A 84 -10.91 -0.09 -12.68
C ALA A 84 -10.56 0.81 -11.47
N GLN A 85 -11.33 0.73 -10.38
CA GLN A 85 -11.01 1.42 -9.12
C GLN A 85 -9.85 0.78 -8.33
N CYS A 86 -9.35 -0.38 -8.75
CA CYS A 86 -8.22 -1.03 -8.08
C CYS A 86 -6.92 -0.35 -8.50
N ASP A 87 -6.16 0.14 -7.52
CA ASP A 87 -4.85 0.75 -7.73
C ASP A 87 -3.68 -0.23 -7.55
N GLY A 88 -3.97 -1.43 -7.02
CA GLY A 88 -2.98 -2.47 -6.76
C GLY A 88 -2.55 -3.24 -8.01
N LEU A 89 -1.51 -4.04 -7.83
CA LEU A 89 -0.95 -4.93 -8.84
C LEU A 89 -1.14 -6.39 -8.40
N PRO A 90 -1.49 -7.32 -9.30
CA PRO A 90 -1.69 -8.71 -8.92
C PRO A 90 -0.37 -9.39 -8.54
N LEU A 91 -0.39 -10.17 -7.47
CA LEU A 91 0.75 -10.94 -6.97
C LEU A 91 0.98 -12.26 -7.76
N THR A 92 0.13 -12.57 -8.70
CA THR A 92 0.16 -13.84 -9.47
C THR A 92 1.46 -14.13 -10.19
N PRO A 93 2.25 -13.16 -10.72
CA PRO A 93 3.57 -13.44 -11.24
C PRO A 93 4.51 -14.04 -10.18
N TYR A 94 4.56 -13.46 -8.99
CA TYR A 94 5.37 -13.99 -7.88
C TYR A 94 4.92 -15.38 -7.45
N LEU A 95 3.62 -15.65 -7.46
CA LEU A 95 3.09 -17.00 -7.18
C LEU A 95 3.48 -18.02 -8.26
N ALA A 96 3.74 -17.55 -9.46
CA ALA A 96 4.28 -18.37 -10.54
C ALA A 96 5.82 -18.51 -10.50
N GLY A 97 6.49 -17.87 -9.53
CA GLY A 97 7.95 -17.83 -9.45
C GLY A 97 8.59 -16.91 -10.49
N GLU A 98 7.82 -15.95 -11.00
CA GLU A 98 8.23 -14.99 -12.02
C GLU A 98 8.36 -13.59 -11.42
N GLU A 99 9.28 -12.79 -11.94
CA GLU A 99 9.33 -11.37 -11.64
C GLU A 99 8.46 -10.60 -12.64
N PRO A 100 7.53 -9.75 -12.16
CA PRO A 100 6.74 -8.92 -13.05
C PRO A 100 7.63 -7.89 -13.76
N PRO A 101 7.32 -7.52 -15.01
CA PRO A 101 8.12 -6.55 -15.78
C PRO A 101 8.07 -5.13 -15.20
N PHE A 102 7.10 -4.86 -14.37
CA PHE A 102 6.92 -3.61 -13.65
C PHE A 102 6.44 -3.88 -12.24
N TRP A 103 7.07 -3.24 -11.25
CA TRP A 103 6.65 -3.26 -9.87
C TRP A 103 6.99 -1.94 -9.18
N ARG A 104 6.40 -1.70 -8.01
CA ARG A 104 6.71 -0.51 -7.21
C ARG A 104 8.04 -0.65 -6.48
N ASP A 105 8.71 0.46 -6.29
CA ASP A 105 9.99 0.58 -5.58
C ASP A 105 9.85 1.13 -4.15
N ALA A 106 8.63 1.39 -3.72
CA ALA A 106 8.33 1.86 -2.38
C ALA A 106 6.93 1.46 -1.94
N ALA A 107 6.71 1.37 -0.63
CA ALA A 107 5.39 1.30 -0.03
C ALA A 107 4.91 2.68 0.40
N HIS A 108 3.60 2.88 0.36
CA HIS A 108 2.97 4.14 0.70
C HIS A 108 1.81 3.93 1.64
N TRP A 109 1.65 4.86 2.58
CA TRP A 109 0.46 4.94 3.42
C TRP A 109 0.18 6.37 3.83
N GLU A 110 -1.04 6.60 4.24
CA GLU A 110 -1.51 7.87 4.75
C GLU A 110 -2.16 7.68 6.11
N TYR A 111 -2.06 8.67 6.96
CA TYR A 111 -2.76 8.71 8.22
C TYR A 111 -3.44 10.05 8.42
N ASP A 112 -4.68 10.02 8.89
CA ASP A 112 -5.49 11.19 9.13
C ASP A 112 -6.00 11.20 10.58
N TRP A 113 -5.42 12.10 11.39
CA TRP A 113 -5.83 12.25 12.79
C TRP A 113 -7.24 12.80 12.97
N ARG A 114 -7.84 13.39 11.94
CA ARG A 114 -9.20 13.92 12.02
C ARG A 114 -10.18 12.82 12.42
N SER A 115 -9.99 11.59 11.93
CA SER A 115 -10.82 10.45 12.29
C SER A 115 -10.76 10.09 13.78
N THR A 116 -9.61 10.33 14.40
CA THR A 116 -9.39 10.10 15.84
C THR A 116 -9.99 11.23 16.69
N LEU A 117 -10.04 12.43 16.15
CA LEU A 117 -10.53 13.62 16.87
C LEU A 117 -12.04 13.84 16.74
N ILE A 118 -12.68 13.31 15.69
CA ILE A 118 -14.13 13.42 15.48
C ILE A 118 -14.97 12.99 16.71
N PRO A 119 -14.63 11.94 17.45
CA PRO A 119 -15.37 11.58 18.67
C PRO A 119 -15.26 12.60 19.80
N VAL A 120 -14.20 13.43 19.77
CA VAL A 120 -13.95 14.46 20.80
C VAL A 120 -14.63 15.79 20.45
N TYR A 121 -14.91 16.00 19.18
CA TYR A 121 -15.61 17.20 18.71
C TYR A 121 -17.06 16.86 18.35
N PRO A 122 -18.04 17.46 19.01
CA PRO A 122 -19.46 17.31 18.63
C PRO A 122 -19.70 17.66 17.16
N HIS A 123 -20.64 16.98 16.52
CA HIS A 123 -20.99 17.17 15.10
C HIS A 123 -21.38 18.58 14.71
N ASP A 124 -21.80 19.38 15.66
CA ASP A 124 -22.17 20.78 15.54
C ASP A 124 -21.01 21.76 15.80
N THR A 125 -19.80 21.24 16.06
CA THR A 125 -18.62 22.10 16.19
C THR A 125 -18.28 22.69 14.83
N PRO A 126 -18.20 24.04 14.71
CA PRO A 126 -17.84 24.67 13.44
C PRO A 126 -16.51 24.15 12.92
N TRP A 127 -16.43 23.89 11.60
CA TRP A 127 -15.21 23.48 10.92
C TRP A 127 -14.06 24.44 11.27
N LYS A 128 -12.95 23.88 11.74
CA LYS A 128 -11.77 24.66 12.08
C LYS A 128 -10.67 24.32 11.08
N ARG A 129 -10.17 25.36 10.41
CA ARG A 129 -9.19 25.23 9.31
C ARG A 129 -7.92 24.47 9.72
N HIS A 130 -7.51 24.51 10.98
CA HIS A 130 -6.34 23.76 11.44
C HIS A 130 -6.54 22.22 11.35
N LEU A 131 -7.76 21.73 11.23
CA LEU A 131 -8.00 20.30 11.00
C LEU A 131 -7.52 19.84 9.62
N ASP A 132 -7.41 20.77 8.66
CA ASP A 132 -6.91 20.44 7.32
C ASP A 132 -5.43 20.03 7.32
N SER A 133 -4.67 20.43 8.34
CA SER A 133 -3.26 20.09 8.50
C SER A 133 -3.01 18.79 9.31
N MET A 134 -4.08 18.08 9.69
CA MET A 134 -3.96 16.89 10.55
C MET A 134 -3.89 15.58 9.75
N SER A 135 -3.04 15.53 8.77
CA SER A 135 -2.77 14.32 8.00
C SER A 135 -1.31 14.22 7.64
N LEU A 136 -0.88 13.02 7.31
CA LEU A 136 0.45 12.75 6.78
C LEU A 136 0.40 11.73 5.66
N ALA A 137 1.46 11.69 4.87
CA ALA A 137 1.73 10.64 3.90
C ALA A 137 3.16 10.14 4.06
N VAL A 138 3.39 8.87 3.83
CA VAL A 138 4.68 8.20 3.93
C VAL A 138 5.06 7.57 2.59
N HIS A 139 6.31 7.77 2.19
CA HIS A 139 6.98 7.05 1.12
C HIS A 139 8.15 6.27 1.73
N ARG A 140 8.07 4.96 1.71
CA ARG A 140 9.07 4.06 2.28
C ARG A 140 9.74 3.26 1.15
N SER A 141 10.96 3.64 0.80
CA SER A 141 11.85 2.91 -0.11
C SER A 141 12.74 1.93 0.66
N ASP A 142 13.59 1.18 -0.02
CA ASP A 142 14.51 0.23 0.63
C ASP A 142 15.46 0.91 1.63
N THR A 143 15.86 2.15 1.37
CA THR A 143 16.90 2.85 2.14
C THR A 143 16.37 3.97 3.03
N HIS A 144 15.22 4.56 2.68
CA HIS A 144 14.72 5.73 3.39
C HIS A 144 13.20 5.67 3.58
N ALA A 145 12.74 6.35 4.63
CA ALA A 145 11.34 6.65 4.83
C ALA A 145 11.12 8.16 4.91
N TYR A 146 10.41 8.70 3.94
CA TYR A 146 10.04 10.11 3.91
C TYR A 146 8.60 10.29 4.37
N VAL A 147 8.41 11.16 5.36
CA VAL A 147 7.11 11.50 5.95
C VAL A 147 6.81 12.96 5.66
N GLN A 148 5.72 13.24 4.99
CA GLN A 148 5.21 14.58 4.76
C GLN A 148 3.98 14.82 5.61
N PHE A 149 4.00 15.87 6.42
CA PHE A 149 2.83 16.35 7.16
C PHE A 149 2.10 17.44 6.37
N ALA A 150 0.80 17.53 6.56
CA ALA A 150 -0.03 18.50 5.84
C ALA A 150 0.16 19.96 6.29
N ASP A 151 0.78 20.20 7.46
CA ASP A 151 1.17 21.54 7.93
C ASP A 151 2.43 22.07 7.28
N GLY A 152 3.14 21.25 6.51
CA GLY A 152 4.36 21.58 5.78
C GLY A 152 5.64 21.00 6.40
N ASP A 153 5.57 20.49 7.63
CA ASP A 153 6.71 19.79 8.25
C ASP A 153 6.95 18.43 7.56
N TRP A 154 8.16 17.93 7.68
CA TRP A 154 8.55 16.65 7.14
C TRP A 154 9.67 15.99 7.96
N LEU A 155 9.78 14.67 7.82
CA LEU A 155 10.87 13.87 8.36
C LEU A 155 11.41 12.97 7.26
N CYS A 156 12.70 12.70 7.27
CA CYS A 156 13.31 11.70 6.40
C CYS A 156 14.24 10.82 7.24
N PHE A 157 13.90 9.56 7.35
CA PHE A 157 14.67 8.57 8.11
C PHE A 157 15.60 7.81 7.16
N ASP A 158 16.87 7.69 7.55
CA ASP A 158 17.82 6.78 6.93
C ASP A 158 17.67 5.39 7.59
N ILE A 159 16.87 4.55 6.96
CA ILE A 159 16.55 3.22 7.48
C ILE A 159 17.57 2.15 7.08
N GLU A 160 18.44 2.44 6.13
CA GLU A 160 19.59 1.60 5.83
C GLU A 160 20.64 1.70 6.95
N ALA A 161 20.92 2.91 7.42
CA ALA A 161 21.82 3.14 8.54
C ALA A 161 21.19 2.74 9.89
N ASP A 162 19.88 2.96 10.05
CA ASP A 162 19.17 2.68 11.30
C ASP A 162 17.72 2.20 11.06
N PRO A 163 17.50 0.87 11.01
CA PRO A 163 16.17 0.29 10.84
C PRO A 163 15.17 0.62 11.95
N THR A 164 15.61 1.26 13.04
CA THR A 164 14.73 1.65 14.16
C THR A 164 14.10 3.04 13.98
N TRP A 165 14.34 3.69 12.83
CA TRP A 165 13.77 5.00 12.47
C TRP A 165 14.13 6.11 13.47
N ARG A 166 15.39 6.19 13.92
CA ARG A 166 15.89 7.24 14.83
C ARG A 166 16.88 8.17 14.15
N THR A 167 17.52 7.71 13.07
CA THR A 167 18.50 8.50 12.33
C THR A 167 17.78 9.28 11.24
N LEU A 168 17.83 10.60 11.35
CA LEU A 168 17.24 11.52 10.38
C LEU A 168 18.32 12.05 9.43
N THR A 169 17.93 12.26 8.17
CA THR A 169 18.72 12.99 7.18
C THR A 169 17.98 14.23 6.72
N THR A 170 18.73 15.29 6.48
CA THR A 170 18.24 16.53 5.87
C THR A 170 19.00 16.85 4.57
N ASP A 171 19.78 15.90 4.06
CA ASP A 171 20.52 16.08 2.82
C ASP A 171 19.54 16.30 1.65
N PRO A 172 19.59 17.45 0.98
CA PRO A 172 18.71 17.74 -0.16
C PRO A 172 18.87 16.76 -1.32
N ALA A 173 20.04 16.16 -1.48
CA ALA A 173 20.28 15.16 -2.53
C ALA A 173 19.50 13.86 -2.28
N VAL A 174 19.16 13.57 -1.02
CA VAL A 174 18.32 12.43 -0.62
C VAL A 174 16.85 12.83 -0.58
N VAL A 175 16.55 13.94 0.11
CA VAL A 175 15.16 14.33 0.42
C VAL A 175 14.39 14.74 -0.83
N LEU A 176 15.01 15.49 -1.76
CA LEU A 176 14.29 15.98 -2.94
C LEU A 176 13.74 14.89 -3.85
N PRO A 177 14.52 13.84 -4.22
CA PRO A 177 13.97 12.74 -5.00
C PRO A 177 12.80 12.01 -4.31
N LEU A 178 12.88 11.79 -3.00
CA LEU A 178 11.81 11.14 -2.24
C LEU A 178 10.54 12.01 -2.17
N THR A 179 10.71 13.32 -2.01
CA THR A 179 9.59 14.27 -2.07
C THR A 179 8.92 14.26 -3.45
N GLN A 180 9.70 14.22 -4.53
CA GLN A 180 9.18 14.14 -5.88
C GLN A 180 8.45 12.81 -6.13
N ALA A 181 9.00 11.69 -5.67
CA ALA A 181 8.36 10.38 -5.76
C ALA A 181 7.01 10.35 -5.00
N MET A 182 6.98 10.88 -3.78
CA MET A 182 5.75 11.04 -3.00
C MET A 182 4.72 11.89 -3.73
N LEU A 183 5.12 13.04 -4.27
CA LEU A 183 4.23 13.92 -5.01
C LEU A 183 3.68 13.22 -6.26
N GLN A 184 4.51 12.52 -7.00
CA GLN A 184 4.10 11.74 -8.19
C GLN A 184 3.09 10.65 -7.81
N TRP A 185 3.37 9.91 -6.74
CA TRP A 185 2.44 8.89 -6.25
C TRP A 185 1.09 9.50 -5.87
N ARG A 186 1.09 10.58 -5.10
CA ARG A 186 -0.16 11.27 -4.73
C ARG A 186 -0.93 11.77 -5.94
N MET A 187 -0.27 12.38 -6.91
CA MET A 187 -0.93 12.88 -8.13
C MET A 187 -1.59 11.75 -8.91
N LYS A 188 -0.92 10.61 -9.06
CA LYS A 188 -1.48 9.44 -9.75
C LYS A 188 -2.76 8.92 -9.08
N ASN A 189 -2.77 8.84 -7.75
CA ASN A 189 -3.85 8.21 -7.00
C ASN A 189 -4.96 9.20 -6.63
N THR A 190 -4.62 10.46 -6.35
CA THR A 190 -5.62 11.49 -6.00
C THR A 190 -6.58 11.80 -7.15
N ASN A 191 -6.10 11.81 -8.39
CA ASN A 191 -6.96 12.05 -9.55
C ASN A 191 -8.07 11.01 -9.69
N ARG A 192 -7.79 9.76 -9.40
CA ARG A 192 -8.79 8.68 -9.41
C ARG A 192 -9.87 8.90 -8.37
N THR A 193 -9.48 9.24 -7.14
CA THR A 193 -10.41 9.48 -6.03
C THR A 193 -11.29 10.70 -6.27
N LEU A 194 -10.75 11.77 -6.84
CA LEU A 194 -11.45 13.04 -7.01
C LEU A 194 -12.30 13.09 -8.30
N SER A 195 -11.79 12.54 -9.41
CA SER A 195 -12.49 12.68 -10.68
C SER A 195 -13.45 11.54 -10.97
N GLY A 196 -13.15 10.33 -10.55
CA GLY A 196 -13.91 9.13 -10.93
C GLY A 196 -13.96 8.89 -12.44
N PHE A 197 -13.20 9.67 -13.21
CA PHE A 197 -13.18 9.65 -14.66
C PHE A 197 -11.77 9.42 -15.18
N LEU A 198 -11.67 8.62 -16.24
CA LEU A 198 -10.49 8.59 -17.09
C LEU A 198 -10.72 9.45 -18.30
N VAL A 199 -9.65 10.08 -18.78
CA VAL A 199 -9.64 10.70 -20.10
C VAL A 199 -9.22 9.60 -21.09
N GLU A 200 -10.13 9.22 -21.97
CA GLU A 200 -9.90 8.27 -23.06
C GLU A 200 -9.91 9.00 -24.39
N ASP A 201 -9.46 8.32 -25.45
CA ASP A 201 -9.61 8.80 -26.81
C ASP A 201 -11.11 9.03 -27.11
N GLY A 202 -11.48 10.30 -27.29
CA GLY A 202 -12.87 10.70 -27.51
C GLY A 202 -13.53 11.41 -26.33
N GLY A 203 -12.85 11.66 -25.23
CA GLY A 203 -13.33 12.48 -24.11
C GLY A 203 -13.19 11.84 -22.74
N THR A 204 -14.04 12.26 -21.80
CA THR A 204 -14.13 11.60 -20.48
C THR A 204 -14.77 10.25 -20.64
N GLY A 205 -13.98 9.21 -20.43
CA GLY A 205 -14.40 7.83 -20.56
C GLY A 205 -14.80 7.18 -19.24
N ARG A 206 -15.21 5.97 -19.36
CA ARG A 206 -15.33 5.04 -18.23
C ARG A 206 -13.95 4.46 -17.96
N TRP A 207 -13.76 3.99 -16.75
CA TRP A 207 -12.60 3.17 -16.42
C TRP A 207 -12.49 2.01 -17.42
N PRO A 208 -11.28 1.72 -17.97
CA PRO A 208 -11.12 0.57 -18.84
C PRO A 208 -11.46 -0.70 -18.07
N THR A 209 -12.13 -1.62 -18.76
CA THR A 209 -12.44 -2.94 -18.19
C THR A 209 -11.23 -3.84 -18.09
N ASP A 210 -10.18 -3.50 -18.81
CA ASP A 210 -8.88 -4.21 -18.75
C ASP A 210 -7.90 -3.36 -17.95
N VAL A 211 -7.40 -3.89 -16.90
CA VAL A 211 -6.32 -3.23 -16.18
C VAL A 211 -5.04 -3.36 -16.97
N ALA A 212 -4.57 -2.24 -17.40
CA ALA A 212 -3.41 -2.09 -18.24
C ALA A 212 -2.07 -2.49 -17.61
N TRP A 213 -2.05 -3.15 -16.44
CA TRP A 213 -0.78 -3.70 -15.95
C TRP A 213 -0.22 -4.76 -16.90
N ARG A 214 -1.09 -5.48 -17.65
CA ARG A 214 -0.68 -6.41 -18.71
C ARG A 214 -0.21 -5.70 -19.97
N SER A 215 -0.60 -4.47 -20.18
CA SER A 215 -0.26 -3.68 -21.37
C SER A 215 0.75 -2.56 -21.11
N ALA A 216 1.19 -2.33 -19.88
CA ALA A 216 2.28 -1.43 -19.56
C ALA A 216 3.67 -2.04 -19.89
N THR A 217 3.69 -3.00 -20.82
CA THR A 217 4.90 -3.38 -21.52
C THR A 217 5.15 -2.37 -22.60
N SER A 218 6.15 -1.54 -22.43
CA SER A 218 6.80 -0.75 -23.47
C SER A 218 5.99 0.44 -24.06
N GLU A 219 6.11 1.57 -23.44
CA GLU A 219 6.50 2.78 -24.19
C GLU A 219 7.44 3.63 -23.33
#